data_f05fdfc50657fb082b0c1f7df229a7ee
#
_entry.id   f05fdfc50657fb082b0c1f7df229a7ee
#
_cell.length_a   1.000
_cell.length_b   1.000
_cell.length_c   1.000
_cell.angle_alpha   90.00
_cell.angle_beta   90.00
_cell.angle_gamma   90.00
#
_symmetry.space_group_name_H-M   'P 1'
#
loop_
_entity.id
_entity.type
_entity.pdbx_description
1 polymer ?
#
loop_
_entity_poly.entity_id
_entity_poly.type
_entity_poly.pdbx_seq_one_letter_code
_entity_poly.pdbx_strand_id
1 'polypeptide(L)'
;MAYERKEISIENIRAQEAICARIREILTARVGQPLAMVDTYGCQQNEADSEKLRGYLAEMGCGFTQDEFSADIIVVNTCAVREHAEMRVLGNVGQLNHSKKAKPGQIIAVCGCMVQQEHMAEKIKKSYPVVDLVFGPHDLWHFPELLLRVMTGKKRVFATERCDGYVTEGMPLKRDGKVKAWLSVMYGCNNFCTYCIVPYVRGRERSRRPEDIVAEARQLVAEGYKDITLLGQNVNSYGKDLDCNVDFADLIAMINEIPGEFLIRFMTSHPKDATEKLFKTMATCEKCAHQLHLPVQAGNDRVLEAMNRRYTAEKYLRQVELARSYMPDLVLTTDIIVGFPGETDEEFEDTVKLCEKVRYDAMFTFIYSKRVGTPAAKMPDAATREQKQVRFDKLLETANRISAEKHAEYIGKTMRVLVDGVTGKTEYNLSSRTNGGRLVHLKGDEALIGKFIDVKITSGNTWALYGEIGE
;
A
#
# COMPACT_ATOMS: atom_id res chain seq x y z
N MET A 1 -1.67 -29.07 -8.90
CA MET A 1 -0.95 -28.48 -10.03
C MET A 1 -0.04 -27.41 -9.49
N ALA A 2 1.24 -27.41 -9.90
CA ALA A 2 2.15 -26.33 -9.56
C ALA A 2 1.57 -25.02 -10.14
N TYR A 3 1.66 -23.92 -9.39
CA TYR A 3 1.29 -22.59 -9.87
C TYR A 3 2.29 -22.17 -10.94
N GLU A 4 1.79 -21.82 -12.13
CA GLU A 4 2.60 -21.29 -13.21
C GLU A 4 2.51 -19.76 -13.20
N ARG A 5 3.64 -19.07 -13.05
CA ARG A 5 3.74 -17.62 -13.14
C ARG A 5 3.41 -17.18 -14.57
N LYS A 6 2.41 -16.30 -14.72
CA LYS A 6 1.99 -15.78 -16.01
C LYS A 6 2.45 -14.34 -16.18
N GLU A 7 3.01 -14.05 -17.35
CA GLU A 7 3.39 -12.69 -17.76
C GLU A 7 2.50 -12.23 -18.92
N ILE A 8 2.20 -10.92 -18.94
CA ILE A 8 1.59 -10.29 -20.11
C ILE A 8 2.71 -9.88 -21.04
N SER A 9 2.61 -10.30 -22.30
CA SER A 9 3.63 -9.97 -23.31
C SER A 9 3.67 -8.47 -23.62
N ILE A 10 4.83 -7.99 -24.06
CA ILE A 10 5.01 -6.58 -24.48
C ILE A 10 4.11 -6.27 -25.69
N GLU A 11 3.85 -7.25 -26.57
CA GLU A 11 2.92 -7.09 -27.70
C GLU A 11 1.50 -6.79 -27.22
N ASN A 12 1.04 -7.44 -26.14
CA ASN A 12 -0.26 -7.16 -25.54
C ASN A 12 -0.32 -5.75 -24.96
N ILE A 13 0.75 -5.27 -24.31
CA ILE A 13 0.80 -3.89 -23.81
C ILE A 13 0.79 -2.88 -24.96
N ARG A 14 1.56 -3.11 -26.02
CA ARG A 14 1.54 -2.26 -27.25
C ARG A 14 0.18 -2.27 -27.94
N ALA A 15 -0.53 -3.38 -27.92
CA ALA A 15 -1.90 -3.43 -28.42
C ALA A 15 -2.83 -2.50 -27.59
N GLN A 16 -2.63 -2.41 -26.26
CA GLN A 16 -3.37 -1.47 -25.42
C GLN A 16 -3.02 -0.01 -25.73
N GLU A 17 -1.76 0.30 -26.06
CA GLU A 17 -1.35 1.65 -26.50
C GLU A 17 -2.04 2.07 -27.80
N ALA A 18 -2.17 1.14 -28.77
CA ALA A 18 -2.92 1.39 -30.00
C ALA A 18 -4.42 1.66 -29.71
N ILE A 19 -5.01 0.98 -28.72
CA ILE A 19 -6.36 1.23 -28.25
C ILE A 19 -6.46 2.62 -27.60
N CYS A 20 -5.47 3.04 -26.81
CA CYS A 20 -5.42 4.37 -26.21
C CYS A 20 -5.46 5.46 -27.30
N ALA A 21 -4.72 5.31 -28.40
CA ALA A 21 -4.74 6.24 -29.53
C ALA A 21 -6.17 6.35 -30.13
N ARG A 22 -6.85 5.22 -30.34
CA ARG A 22 -8.24 5.20 -30.82
C ARG A 22 -9.21 5.87 -29.83
N ILE A 23 -9.07 5.63 -28.53
CA ILE A 23 -9.88 6.28 -27.49
C ILE A 23 -9.66 7.80 -27.51
N ARG A 24 -8.40 8.25 -27.68
CA ARG A 24 -8.05 9.67 -27.82
C ARG A 24 -8.80 10.34 -28.95
N GLU A 25 -8.85 9.72 -30.14
CA GLU A 25 -9.61 10.24 -31.28
C GLU A 25 -11.08 10.40 -30.95
N ILE A 26 -11.70 9.35 -30.34
CA ILE A 26 -13.12 9.37 -29.96
C ILE A 26 -13.39 10.46 -28.91
N LEU A 27 -12.57 10.57 -27.88
CA LEU A 27 -12.74 11.57 -26.82
C LEU A 27 -12.55 12.99 -27.35
N THR A 28 -11.51 13.24 -28.15
CA THR A 28 -11.24 14.54 -28.76
C THR A 28 -12.41 14.98 -29.66
N ALA A 29 -12.95 14.10 -30.48
CA ALA A 29 -14.10 14.39 -31.32
C ALA A 29 -15.38 14.67 -30.51
N ARG A 30 -15.51 14.08 -29.31
CA ARG A 30 -16.73 14.14 -28.48
C ARG A 30 -16.74 15.36 -27.55
N VAL A 31 -15.59 15.70 -26.90
CA VAL A 31 -15.53 16.70 -25.85
C VAL A 31 -14.37 17.71 -26.01
N GLY A 32 -13.55 17.58 -27.08
CA GLY A 32 -12.38 18.42 -27.30
C GLY A 32 -11.21 18.00 -26.40
N GLN A 33 -11.15 18.55 -25.21
CA GLN A 33 -10.10 18.23 -24.23
C GLN A 33 -10.71 17.42 -23.08
N PRO A 34 -10.57 16.08 -23.06
CA PRO A 34 -11.17 15.23 -22.05
C PRO A 34 -10.46 15.39 -20.70
N LEU A 35 -11.24 15.32 -19.62
CA LEU A 35 -10.75 15.35 -18.24
C LEU A 35 -11.03 14.03 -17.55
N ALA A 36 -10.05 13.52 -16.81
CA ALA A 36 -10.17 12.33 -15.98
C ALA A 36 -9.99 12.66 -14.50
N MET A 37 -10.71 11.94 -13.66
CA MET A 37 -10.54 11.91 -12.21
C MET A 37 -10.18 10.49 -11.80
N VAL A 38 -9.13 10.31 -10.99
CA VAL A 38 -8.73 9.02 -10.42
C VAL A 38 -8.70 9.13 -8.92
N ASP A 39 -9.66 8.49 -8.28
CA ASP A 39 -9.83 8.50 -6.82
C ASP A 39 -9.36 7.17 -6.24
N THR A 40 -8.45 7.20 -5.26
CA THR A 40 -7.83 6.01 -4.69
C THR A 40 -8.23 5.82 -3.23
N TYR A 41 -8.84 4.68 -2.96
CA TYR A 41 -9.19 4.27 -1.60
C TYR A 41 -8.44 2.99 -1.25
N GLY A 42 -7.39 3.09 -0.42
CA GLY A 42 -6.72 1.86 -0.06
C GLY A 42 -5.31 1.98 0.49
N CYS A 43 -4.47 1.04 0.08
CA CYS A 43 -3.08 0.94 0.48
C CYS A 43 -2.15 1.50 -0.62
N GLN A 44 -0.85 1.56 -0.34
CA GLN A 44 0.16 2.03 -1.29
C GLN A 44 0.16 1.23 -2.61
N GLN A 45 -0.21 -0.06 -2.57
CA GLN A 45 -0.35 -0.84 -3.80
C GLN A 45 -1.51 -0.32 -4.68
N ASN A 46 -2.61 0.16 -4.08
CA ASN A 46 -3.67 0.81 -4.86
C ASN A 46 -3.20 2.14 -5.45
N GLU A 47 -2.35 2.90 -4.73
CA GLU A 47 -1.74 4.12 -5.31
C GLU A 47 -0.87 3.80 -6.52
N ALA A 48 0.02 2.80 -6.41
CA ALA A 48 0.83 2.33 -7.54
C ALA A 48 -0.03 1.81 -8.71
N ASP A 49 -1.14 1.14 -8.44
CA ASP A 49 -2.10 0.73 -9.47
C ASP A 49 -2.78 1.94 -10.13
N SER A 50 -3.09 2.99 -9.34
CA SER A 50 -3.68 4.24 -9.86
C SER A 50 -2.70 5.06 -10.70
N GLU A 51 -1.40 5.03 -10.42
CA GLU A 51 -0.37 5.64 -11.27
C GLU A 51 -0.37 5.03 -12.68
N LYS A 52 -0.60 3.71 -12.81
CA LYS A 52 -0.77 3.02 -14.10
C LYS A 52 -2.05 3.43 -14.81
N LEU A 53 -3.16 3.54 -14.08
CA LEU A 53 -4.44 4.01 -14.64
C LEU A 53 -4.32 5.45 -15.14
N ARG A 54 -3.67 6.35 -14.38
CA ARG A 54 -3.38 7.71 -14.82
C ARG A 54 -2.47 7.72 -16.05
N GLY A 55 -1.50 6.82 -16.12
CA GLY A 55 -0.65 6.63 -17.31
C GLY A 55 -1.47 6.36 -18.56
N TYR A 56 -2.33 5.37 -18.54
CA TYR A 56 -3.24 5.06 -19.65
C TYR A 56 -4.18 6.22 -20.00
N LEU A 57 -4.76 6.90 -19.00
CA LEU A 57 -5.64 8.05 -19.25
C LEU A 57 -4.87 9.22 -19.89
N ALA A 58 -3.61 9.43 -19.49
CA ALA A 58 -2.74 10.42 -20.14
C ALA A 58 -2.45 10.04 -21.60
N GLU A 59 -2.16 8.75 -21.88
CA GLU A 59 -2.01 8.23 -23.24
C GLU A 59 -3.29 8.43 -24.10
N MET A 60 -4.48 8.36 -23.47
CA MET A 60 -5.75 8.67 -24.10
C MET A 60 -5.99 10.18 -24.31
N GLY A 61 -5.04 11.05 -23.93
CA GLY A 61 -5.12 12.50 -24.08
C GLY A 61 -5.92 13.20 -22.99
N CYS A 62 -6.21 12.54 -21.87
CA CYS A 62 -6.94 13.16 -20.76
C CYS A 62 -6.05 14.11 -19.96
N GLY A 63 -6.55 15.32 -19.67
CA GLY A 63 -6.13 16.12 -18.53
C GLY A 63 -6.68 15.54 -17.22
N PHE A 64 -6.26 16.08 -16.07
CA PHE A 64 -6.72 15.58 -14.76
C PHE A 64 -7.41 16.68 -13.96
N THR A 65 -8.44 16.29 -13.22
CA THR A 65 -9.23 17.15 -12.34
C THR A 65 -9.56 16.45 -11.04
N GLN A 66 -9.88 17.24 -10.00
CA GLN A 66 -10.45 16.74 -8.74
C GLN A 66 -11.96 17.03 -8.65
N ASP A 67 -12.53 17.69 -9.65
CA ASP A 67 -13.96 18.02 -9.71
C ASP A 67 -14.71 16.95 -10.50
N GLU A 68 -15.59 16.22 -9.82
CA GLU A 68 -16.41 15.15 -10.39
C GLU A 68 -17.36 15.63 -11.49
N PHE A 69 -17.78 16.89 -11.45
CA PHE A 69 -18.70 17.45 -12.45
C PHE A 69 -17.97 17.83 -13.76
N SER A 70 -16.69 18.17 -13.68
CA SER A 70 -15.85 18.48 -14.84
C SER A 70 -15.30 17.23 -15.53
N ALA A 71 -15.13 16.12 -14.79
CA ALA A 71 -14.55 14.89 -15.33
C ALA A 71 -15.42 14.22 -16.40
N ASP A 72 -14.81 13.73 -17.47
CA ASP A 72 -15.43 12.88 -18.51
C ASP A 72 -15.31 11.41 -18.15
N ILE A 73 -14.21 11.04 -17.49
CA ILE A 73 -13.95 9.68 -17.00
C ILE A 73 -13.60 9.78 -15.52
N ILE A 74 -14.33 9.02 -14.68
CA ILE A 74 -14.03 8.88 -13.25
C ILE A 74 -13.63 7.43 -13.01
N VAL A 75 -12.45 7.21 -12.41
CA VAL A 75 -11.97 5.89 -11.99
C VAL A 75 -11.83 5.88 -10.47
N VAL A 76 -12.59 5.00 -9.80
CA VAL A 76 -12.54 4.79 -8.35
C VAL A 76 -11.79 3.49 -8.09
N ASN A 77 -10.54 3.58 -7.62
CA ASN A 77 -9.72 2.42 -7.26
C ASN A 77 -9.90 2.07 -5.79
N THR A 78 -10.25 0.80 -5.50
CA THR A 78 -10.84 0.39 -4.23
C THR A 78 -10.07 -0.74 -3.54
N CYS A 79 -10.10 -0.73 -2.20
CA CYS A 79 -9.44 -1.73 -1.35
C CYS A 79 -10.46 -2.66 -0.67
N ALA A 80 -10.05 -3.92 -0.41
CA ALA A 80 -10.84 -4.92 0.32
C ALA A 80 -10.38 -5.13 1.77
N VAL A 81 -9.37 -4.39 2.24
CA VAL A 81 -8.75 -4.66 3.55
C VAL A 81 -9.53 -4.03 4.71
N ARG A 82 -10.29 -2.97 4.51
CA ARG A 82 -11.00 -2.23 5.57
C ARG A 82 -12.48 -2.09 5.23
N GLU A 83 -13.37 -2.62 6.08
CA GLU A 83 -14.83 -2.58 5.89
C GLU A 83 -15.37 -1.14 5.83
N HIS A 84 -14.90 -0.26 6.71
CA HIS A 84 -15.28 1.16 6.66
C HIS A 84 -14.88 1.84 5.34
N ALA A 85 -13.78 1.40 4.72
CA ALA A 85 -13.38 1.90 3.42
C ALA A 85 -14.35 1.45 2.33
N GLU A 86 -14.82 0.19 2.36
CA GLU A 86 -15.82 -0.32 1.41
C GLU A 86 -17.14 0.45 1.47
N MET A 87 -17.66 0.70 2.69
CA MET A 87 -18.90 1.46 2.88
C MET A 87 -18.75 2.92 2.42
N ARG A 88 -17.62 3.56 2.73
CA ARG A 88 -17.33 4.92 2.30
C ARG A 88 -17.25 5.02 0.77
N VAL A 89 -16.55 4.08 0.13
CA VAL A 89 -16.46 4.02 -1.33
C VAL A 89 -17.83 3.88 -1.97
N LEU A 90 -18.66 2.95 -1.48
CA LEU A 90 -20.01 2.76 -2.01
C LEU A 90 -20.88 4.01 -1.84
N GLY A 91 -20.75 4.72 -0.71
CA GLY A 91 -21.41 6.01 -0.50
C GLY A 91 -20.98 7.05 -1.55
N ASN A 92 -19.67 7.22 -1.76
CA ASN A 92 -19.14 8.16 -2.75
C ASN A 92 -19.55 7.79 -4.18
N VAL A 93 -19.46 6.50 -4.55
CA VAL A 93 -19.94 6.01 -5.86
C VAL A 93 -21.42 6.32 -6.08
N GLY A 94 -22.24 6.20 -5.01
CA GLY A 94 -23.65 6.59 -5.06
C GLY A 94 -23.86 8.09 -5.37
N GLN A 95 -23.01 8.96 -4.80
CA GLN A 95 -23.06 10.42 -5.01
C GLN A 95 -22.69 10.80 -6.46
N LEU A 96 -21.85 10.04 -7.16
CA LEU A 96 -21.51 10.26 -8.57
C LEU A 96 -22.73 10.21 -9.50
N ASN A 97 -23.89 9.75 -9.01
CA ASN A 97 -25.14 9.88 -9.75
C ASN A 97 -25.53 11.34 -10.02
N HIS A 98 -25.12 12.28 -9.20
CA HIS A 98 -25.38 13.70 -9.41
C HIS A 98 -24.52 14.27 -10.56
N SER A 99 -23.24 13.98 -10.56
CA SER A 99 -22.33 14.41 -11.64
C SER A 99 -22.70 13.75 -12.98
N LYS A 100 -23.04 12.46 -12.97
CA LYS A 100 -23.48 11.75 -14.20
C LYS A 100 -24.80 12.27 -14.74
N LYS A 101 -25.76 12.69 -13.90
CA LYS A 101 -26.99 13.35 -14.36
C LYS A 101 -26.72 14.70 -15.01
N ALA A 102 -25.78 15.47 -14.45
CA ALA A 102 -25.34 16.75 -15.01
C ALA A 102 -24.56 16.57 -16.35
N LYS A 103 -23.80 15.47 -16.46
CA LYS A 103 -22.97 15.11 -17.61
C LYS A 103 -23.27 13.69 -18.09
N PRO A 104 -24.37 13.44 -18.85
CA PRO A 104 -24.83 12.09 -19.21
C PRO A 104 -23.79 11.25 -19.98
N GLY A 105 -22.83 11.91 -20.64
CA GLY A 105 -21.73 11.27 -21.34
C GLY A 105 -20.55 10.81 -20.45
N GLN A 106 -20.57 11.14 -19.17
CA GLN A 106 -19.53 10.76 -18.20
C GLN A 106 -19.45 9.25 -18.05
N ILE A 107 -18.23 8.70 -17.98
CA ILE A 107 -17.99 7.26 -17.74
C ILE A 107 -17.48 7.09 -16.30
N ILE A 108 -18.11 6.20 -15.54
CA ILE A 108 -17.71 5.88 -14.16
C ILE A 108 -17.23 4.44 -14.12
N ALA A 109 -15.96 4.25 -13.77
CA ALA A 109 -15.31 2.97 -13.57
C ALA A 109 -15.00 2.74 -12.09
N VAL A 110 -15.24 1.54 -11.58
CA VAL A 110 -14.85 1.09 -10.24
C VAL A 110 -13.95 -0.11 -10.36
N CYS A 111 -12.75 -0.03 -9.77
CA CYS A 111 -11.75 -1.09 -9.90
C CYS A 111 -11.07 -1.42 -8.56
N GLY A 112 -10.11 -2.36 -8.61
CA GLY A 112 -9.28 -2.72 -7.48
C GLY A 112 -9.77 -3.93 -6.69
N CYS A 113 -9.24 -4.09 -5.46
CA CYS A 113 -9.44 -5.30 -4.67
C CYS A 113 -10.89 -5.53 -4.22
N MET A 114 -11.64 -4.47 -3.93
CA MET A 114 -13.01 -4.58 -3.45
C MET A 114 -13.91 -5.29 -4.48
N VAL A 115 -13.82 -4.88 -5.73
CA VAL A 115 -14.68 -5.42 -6.80
C VAL A 115 -14.25 -6.80 -7.29
N GLN A 116 -13.08 -7.27 -6.93
CA GLN A 116 -12.65 -8.66 -7.16
C GLN A 116 -13.43 -9.67 -6.28
N GLN A 117 -14.07 -9.19 -5.22
CA GLN A 117 -15.00 -9.99 -4.42
C GLN A 117 -16.35 -10.11 -5.16
N GLU A 118 -16.76 -11.33 -5.51
CA GLU A 118 -17.97 -11.60 -6.30
C GLU A 118 -19.23 -10.92 -5.75
N HIS A 119 -19.43 -11.01 -4.40
CA HIS A 119 -20.59 -10.37 -3.76
C HIS A 119 -20.60 -8.83 -3.89
N MET A 120 -19.42 -8.19 -3.96
CA MET A 120 -19.29 -6.74 -4.14
C MET A 120 -19.55 -6.34 -5.59
N ALA A 121 -19.01 -7.09 -6.55
CA ALA A 121 -19.30 -6.89 -7.97
C ALA A 121 -20.82 -7.02 -8.26
N GLU A 122 -21.46 -8.06 -7.71
CA GLU A 122 -22.90 -8.25 -7.82
C GLU A 122 -23.72 -7.15 -7.13
N LYS A 123 -23.28 -6.66 -5.97
CA LYS A 123 -23.89 -5.52 -5.29
C LYS A 123 -23.83 -4.26 -6.15
N ILE A 124 -22.66 -3.96 -6.76
CA ILE A 124 -22.52 -2.82 -7.67
C ILE A 124 -23.41 -2.98 -8.89
N LYS A 125 -23.45 -4.18 -9.47
CA LYS A 125 -24.27 -4.49 -10.63
C LYS A 125 -25.77 -4.22 -10.38
N LYS A 126 -26.27 -4.61 -9.20
CA LYS A 126 -27.69 -4.49 -8.83
C LYS A 126 -28.06 -3.10 -8.33
N SER A 127 -27.21 -2.47 -7.51
CA SER A 127 -27.59 -1.29 -6.72
C SER A 127 -26.96 0.03 -7.20
N TYR A 128 -25.97 -0.02 -8.11
CA TYR A 128 -25.25 1.17 -8.60
C TYR A 128 -25.29 1.26 -10.12
N PRO A 129 -26.45 1.58 -10.71
CA PRO A 129 -26.60 1.66 -12.18
C PRO A 129 -25.75 2.76 -12.82
N VAL A 130 -25.27 3.70 -12.04
CA VAL A 130 -24.39 4.81 -12.44
C VAL A 130 -23.01 4.33 -12.90
N VAL A 131 -22.54 3.16 -12.43
CA VAL A 131 -21.24 2.58 -12.77
C VAL A 131 -21.31 1.88 -14.11
N ASP A 132 -20.44 2.26 -15.04
CA ASP A 132 -20.37 1.72 -16.41
C ASP A 132 -19.38 0.57 -16.54
N LEU A 133 -18.26 0.64 -15.80
CA LEU A 133 -17.16 -0.31 -15.88
C LEU A 133 -16.78 -0.80 -14.48
N VAL A 134 -16.64 -2.11 -14.32
CA VAL A 134 -16.12 -2.75 -13.11
C VAL A 134 -15.03 -3.74 -13.50
N PHE A 135 -13.83 -3.63 -12.94
CA PHE A 135 -12.74 -4.56 -13.23
C PHE A 135 -11.80 -4.77 -12.03
N GLY A 136 -11.27 -5.99 -11.94
CA GLY A 136 -10.37 -6.39 -10.87
C GLY A 136 -8.92 -5.90 -11.06
N PRO A 137 -8.04 -6.11 -10.03
CA PRO A 137 -6.63 -5.71 -10.12
C PRO A 137 -5.85 -6.53 -11.17
N HIS A 138 -6.38 -7.66 -11.62
CA HIS A 138 -5.76 -8.51 -12.62
C HIS A 138 -5.97 -7.99 -14.05
N ASP A 139 -7.00 -7.17 -14.28
CA ASP A 139 -7.37 -6.60 -15.57
C ASP A 139 -6.89 -5.16 -15.76
N LEU A 140 -6.01 -4.68 -14.89
CA LEU A 140 -5.50 -3.31 -14.92
C LEU A 140 -4.76 -3.01 -16.23
N TRP A 141 -3.98 -3.96 -16.73
CA TRP A 141 -3.28 -3.88 -18.02
C TRP A 141 -4.24 -3.80 -19.22
N HIS A 142 -5.45 -4.31 -19.03
CA HIS A 142 -6.50 -4.45 -20.05
C HIS A 142 -7.51 -3.28 -20.01
N PHE A 143 -7.31 -2.31 -19.12
CA PHE A 143 -8.20 -1.17 -18.90
C PHE A 143 -8.56 -0.42 -20.19
N PRO A 144 -7.65 -0.13 -21.15
CA PRO A 144 -8.00 0.55 -22.39
C PRO A 144 -9.06 -0.18 -23.21
N GLU A 145 -8.92 -1.49 -23.41
CA GLU A 145 -9.91 -2.27 -24.15
C GLU A 145 -11.26 -2.33 -23.44
N LEU A 146 -11.25 -2.51 -22.10
CA LEU A 146 -12.49 -2.50 -21.31
C LEU A 146 -13.21 -1.16 -21.41
N LEU A 147 -12.48 -0.04 -21.38
CA LEU A 147 -13.01 1.30 -21.54
C LEU A 147 -13.59 1.51 -22.96
N LEU A 148 -12.86 1.08 -24.00
CA LEU A 148 -13.34 1.17 -25.38
C LEU A 148 -14.65 0.39 -25.57
N ARG A 149 -14.78 -0.78 -24.95
CA ARG A 149 -16.03 -1.58 -24.97
C ARG A 149 -17.21 -0.81 -24.35
N VAL A 150 -16.99 -0.05 -23.27
CA VAL A 150 -18.01 0.83 -22.68
C VAL A 150 -18.36 1.96 -23.65
N MET A 151 -17.36 2.60 -24.28
CA MET A 151 -17.55 3.75 -25.16
C MET A 151 -18.30 3.41 -26.47
N THR A 152 -18.08 2.20 -26.99
CA THR A 152 -18.65 1.76 -28.28
C THR A 152 -19.89 0.88 -28.11
N GLY A 153 -20.08 0.29 -26.93
CA GLY A 153 -21.21 -0.55 -26.58
C GLY A 153 -22.31 0.22 -25.87
N LYS A 154 -23.50 -0.39 -25.78
CA LYS A 154 -24.63 0.17 -25.00
C LYS A 154 -24.79 -0.50 -23.62
N LYS A 155 -23.83 -1.32 -23.18
CA LYS A 155 -23.94 -2.15 -21.97
C LYS A 155 -22.80 -1.87 -21.02
N ARG A 156 -23.08 -1.94 -19.74
CA ARG A 156 -22.09 -1.94 -18.66
C ARG A 156 -21.14 -3.13 -18.81
N VAL A 157 -19.85 -2.93 -18.47
CA VAL A 157 -18.81 -3.96 -18.58
C VAL A 157 -18.37 -4.40 -17.18
N PHE A 158 -18.32 -5.70 -16.94
CA PHE A 158 -17.83 -6.29 -15.69
C PHE A 158 -16.75 -7.32 -16.03
N ALA A 159 -15.53 -7.06 -15.58
CA ALA A 159 -14.34 -7.91 -15.75
C ALA A 159 -13.76 -8.22 -14.35
N THR A 160 -14.33 -9.19 -13.67
CA THR A 160 -13.96 -9.59 -12.30
C THR A 160 -13.76 -11.10 -12.18
N GLU A 161 -13.41 -11.76 -13.27
CA GLU A 161 -13.15 -13.19 -13.29
C GLU A 161 -11.98 -13.56 -12.38
N ARG A 162 -12.09 -14.70 -11.71
CA ARG A 162 -11.04 -15.19 -10.84
C ARG A 162 -9.87 -15.68 -11.67
N CYS A 163 -8.71 -15.10 -11.41
CA CYS A 163 -7.43 -15.62 -11.92
C CYS A 163 -6.35 -15.46 -10.84
N ASP A 164 -5.23 -16.17 -11.02
CA ASP A 164 -4.06 -16.03 -10.14
C ASP A 164 -3.27 -14.75 -10.42
N GLY A 165 -3.67 -14.00 -11.45
CA GLY A 165 -3.10 -12.72 -11.87
C GLY A 165 -1.88 -12.87 -12.77
N TYR A 166 -1.39 -11.72 -13.20
CA TYR A 166 -0.28 -11.62 -14.16
C TYR A 166 0.82 -10.71 -13.60
N VAL A 167 2.04 -10.87 -14.10
CA VAL A 167 3.09 -9.86 -14.03
C VAL A 167 3.04 -9.07 -15.34
N THR A 168 3.04 -7.75 -15.23
CA THR A 168 2.98 -6.85 -16.39
C THR A 168 4.09 -5.84 -16.31
N GLU A 169 4.89 -5.77 -17.37
CA GLU A 169 5.94 -4.76 -17.56
C GLU A 169 5.56 -3.79 -18.68
N GLY A 170 6.16 -2.60 -18.69
CA GLY A 170 5.99 -1.63 -19.77
C GLY A 170 4.65 -0.89 -19.79
N MET A 171 3.83 -0.98 -18.73
CA MET A 171 2.62 -0.15 -18.64
C MET A 171 2.99 1.32 -18.46
N PRO A 172 2.24 2.26 -19.09
CA PRO A 172 2.49 3.68 -18.90
C PRO A 172 2.24 4.06 -17.43
N LEU A 173 3.05 4.98 -16.92
CA LEU A 173 2.99 5.44 -15.54
C LEU A 173 2.86 6.95 -15.50
N LYS A 174 1.96 7.47 -14.69
CA LYS A 174 1.89 8.90 -14.36
C LYS A 174 1.81 9.05 -12.84
N ARG A 175 2.90 9.55 -12.27
CA ARG A 175 3.05 9.84 -10.85
C ARG A 175 2.69 11.29 -10.56
N ASP A 176 2.03 11.54 -9.45
CA ASP A 176 1.66 12.90 -9.02
C ASP A 176 2.74 13.52 -8.11
N GLY A 177 3.47 12.70 -7.37
CA GLY A 177 4.57 13.13 -6.49
C GLY A 177 5.90 13.28 -7.22
N LYS A 178 6.81 14.08 -6.63
CA LYS A 178 8.19 14.29 -7.15
C LYS A 178 9.27 13.85 -6.15
N VAL A 179 8.90 13.51 -4.92
CA VAL A 179 9.85 13.14 -3.86
C VAL A 179 9.79 11.65 -3.57
N LYS A 180 8.58 11.09 -3.49
CA LYS A 180 8.32 9.67 -3.18
C LYS A 180 7.79 8.94 -4.38
N ALA A 181 8.26 7.70 -4.57
CA ALA A 181 7.77 6.79 -5.60
C ALA A 181 7.43 5.42 -5.01
N TRP A 182 6.38 4.83 -5.54
CA TRP A 182 5.97 3.46 -5.26
C TRP A 182 6.52 2.54 -6.34
N LEU A 183 7.30 1.54 -5.94
CA LEU A 183 7.89 0.55 -6.85
C LEU A 183 7.38 -0.84 -6.49
N SER A 184 6.39 -1.33 -7.21
CA SER A 184 5.90 -2.70 -7.01
C SER A 184 6.97 -3.70 -7.44
N VAL A 185 7.40 -4.57 -6.52
CA VAL A 185 8.39 -5.62 -6.79
C VAL A 185 7.76 -6.99 -6.93
N MET A 186 6.56 -7.18 -6.35
CA MET A 186 5.80 -8.41 -6.43
C MET A 186 4.31 -8.17 -6.19
N TYR A 187 3.49 -9.14 -6.56
CA TYR A 187 2.04 -9.12 -6.39
C TYR A 187 1.55 -10.42 -5.75
N GLY A 188 0.41 -10.36 -5.02
CA GLY A 188 -0.21 -11.52 -4.41
C GLY A 188 0.47 -12.00 -3.11
N CYS A 189 -0.09 -13.03 -2.47
CA CYS A 189 0.44 -13.56 -1.22
C CYS A 189 0.06 -15.03 -1.02
N ASN A 190 1.03 -15.87 -0.66
CA ASN A 190 0.86 -17.30 -0.40
C ASN A 190 0.72 -17.65 1.10
N ASN A 191 0.64 -16.66 1.99
CA ASN A 191 0.56 -16.94 3.43
C ASN A 191 -0.80 -17.47 3.88
N PHE A 192 -1.90 -17.09 3.21
CA PHE A 192 -3.26 -17.52 3.54
C PHE A 192 -3.57 -17.40 5.03
N CYS A 193 -3.15 -16.28 5.66
CA CYS A 193 -3.59 -15.97 7.01
C CYS A 193 -5.12 -16.01 7.06
N THR A 194 -5.70 -16.64 8.08
CA THR A 194 -7.12 -17.00 8.09
C THR A 194 -8.09 -15.84 8.03
N TYR A 195 -7.64 -14.64 8.42
CA TYR A 195 -8.42 -13.39 8.37
C TYR A 195 -8.24 -12.59 7.08
N CYS A 196 -7.26 -12.94 6.23
CA CYS A 196 -6.79 -12.09 5.15
C CYS A 196 -7.46 -12.40 3.82
N ILE A 197 -8.02 -11.37 3.19
CA ILE A 197 -8.68 -11.48 1.87
C ILE A 197 -7.68 -11.38 0.70
N VAL A 198 -6.44 -10.92 0.93
CA VAL A 198 -5.45 -10.64 -0.12
C VAL A 198 -5.22 -11.81 -1.09
N PRO A 199 -5.00 -13.07 -0.65
CA PRO A 199 -4.81 -14.19 -1.58
C PRO A 199 -5.99 -14.42 -2.54
N TYR A 200 -7.18 -14.01 -2.14
CA TYR A 200 -8.42 -14.22 -2.89
C TYR A 200 -8.73 -13.11 -3.88
N VAL A 201 -8.15 -11.91 -3.67
CA VAL A 201 -8.40 -10.74 -4.53
C VAL A 201 -7.18 -10.31 -5.34
N ARG A 202 -5.95 -10.66 -4.89
CA ARG A 202 -4.70 -10.38 -5.63
C ARG A 202 -3.98 -11.62 -6.11
N GLY A 203 -4.50 -12.83 -5.79
CA GLY A 203 -3.97 -14.10 -6.25
C GLY A 203 -2.68 -14.53 -5.54
N ARG A 204 -1.98 -15.46 -6.16
CA ARG A 204 -0.71 -16.04 -5.67
C ARG A 204 0.45 -15.05 -5.80
N GLU A 205 1.53 -15.32 -5.04
CA GLU A 205 2.78 -14.56 -5.14
C GLU A 205 3.35 -14.62 -6.55
N ARG A 206 3.73 -13.45 -7.08
CA ARG A 206 4.32 -13.26 -8.41
C ARG A 206 5.34 -12.13 -8.30
N SER A 207 6.62 -12.50 -8.40
CA SER A 207 7.73 -11.55 -8.37
C SER A 207 7.99 -10.97 -9.76
N ARG A 208 8.31 -9.69 -9.84
CA ARG A 208 8.87 -9.09 -11.06
C ARG A 208 10.35 -9.49 -11.20
N ARG A 209 10.90 -9.43 -12.40
CA ARG A 209 12.31 -9.73 -12.62
C ARG A 209 13.20 -8.67 -11.97
N PRO A 210 14.34 -9.07 -11.37
CA PRO A 210 15.24 -8.10 -10.72
C PRO A 210 15.72 -7.00 -11.67
N GLU A 211 15.99 -7.35 -12.93
CA GLU A 211 16.48 -6.44 -13.97
C GLU A 211 15.48 -5.32 -14.25
N ASP A 212 14.18 -5.67 -14.36
CA ASP A 212 13.10 -4.71 -14.63
C ASP A 212 12.92 -3.76 -13.45
N ILE A 213 12.96 -4.29 -12.21
CA ILE A 213 12.86 -3.49 -10.99
C ILE A 213 14.03 -2.52 -10.86
N VAL A 214 15.27 -2.99 -11.09
CA VAL A 214 16.48 -2.16 -11.01
C VAL A 214 16.47 -1.10 -12.10
N ALA A 215 16.01 -1.43 -13.33
CA ALA A 215 15.87 -0.46 -14.41
C ALA A 215 14.85 0.63 -14.05
N GLU A 216 13.68 0.27 -13.50
CA GLU A 216 12.68 1.25 -13.05
C GLU A 216 13.20 2.09 -11.88
N ALA A 217 13.88 1.48 -10.89
CA ALA A 217 14.51 2.20 -9.78
C ALA A 217 15.55 3.23 -10.29
N ARG A 218 16.37 2.85 -11.26
CA ARG A 218 17.36 3.75 -11.88
C ARG A 218 16.69 4.92 -12.58
N GLN A 219 15.60 4.68 -13.29
CA GLN A 219 14.81 5.72 -13.92
C GLN A 219 14.23 6.69 -12.87
N LEU A 220 13.66 6.18 -11.78
CA LEU A 220 13.14 7.01 -10.69
C LEU A 220 14.21 7.91 -10.08
N VAL A 221 15.41 7.37 -9.84
CA VAL A 221 16.54 8.17 -9.32
C VAL A 221 16.95 9.26 -10.35
N ALA A 222 17.00 8.94 -11.63
CA ALA A 222 17.31 9.89 -12.70
C ALA A 222 16.23 10.99 -12.84
N GLU A 223 14.97 10.67 -12.58
CA GLU A 223 13.85 11.63 -12.53
C GLU A 223 13.84 12.49 -11.25
N GLY A 224 14.74 12.21 -10.29
CA GLY A 224 14.94 12.99 -9.06
C GLY A 224 14.17 12.52 -7.83
N TYR A 225 13.52 11.37 -7.88
CA TYR A 225 12.88 10.79 -6.69
C TYR A 225 13.90 10.46 -5.60
N LYS A 226 13.53 10.74 -4.35
CA LYS A 226 14.41 10.63 -3.17
C LYS A 226 13.98 9.56 -2.16
N ASP A 227 12.75 9.09 -2.23
CA ASP A 227 12.21 8.04 -1.36
C ASP A 227 11.50 6.99 -2.24
N ILE A 228 12.16 5.85 -2.45
CA ILE A 228 11.64 4.74 -3.26
C ILE A 228 11.16 3.65 -2.32
N THR A 229 9.86 3.44 -2.27
CA THR A 229 9.26 2.41 -1.42
C THR A 229 8.92 1.18 -2.25
N LEU A 230 9.56 0.06 -1.93
CA LEU A 230 9.33 -1.25 -2.55
C LEU A 230 8.02 -1.85 -2.02
N LEU A 231 7.12 -2.20 -2.92
CA LEU A 231 5.79 -2.70 -2.59
C LEU A 231 5.58 -4.16 -2.97
N GLY A 232 4.86 -4.85 -2.11
CA GLY A 232 4.34 -6.19 -2.30
C GLY A 232 3.36 -6.51 -1.18
N GLN A 233 2.68 -7.65 -1.23
CA GLN A 233 1.79 -8.08 -0.15
C GLN A 233 2.54 -8.91 0.93
N ASN A 234 3.77 -9.34 0.60
CA ASN A 234 4.77 -9.93 1.50
C ASN A 234 6.14 -9.82 0.82
N VAL A 235 6.77 -8.64 0.90
CA VAL A 235 8.02 -8.37 0.14
C VAL A 235 9.16 -9.32 0.51
N ASN A 236 9.19 -9.85 1.74
CA ASN A 236 10.23 -10.78 2.19
C ASN A 236 10.20 -12.13 1.45
N SER A 237 9.10 -12.46 0.76
CA SER A 237 9.01 -13.68 -0.04
C SER A 237 9.43 -13.48 -1.49
N TYR A 238 9.86 -12.26 -1.87
CA TYR A 238 10.32 -11.95 -3.21
C TYR A 238 11.36 -12.97 -3.70
N GLY A 239 11.25 -13.33 -4.98
CA GLY A 239 12.18 -14.21 -5.68
C GLY A 239 11.89 -15.71 -5.57
N LYS A 240 11.00 -16.15 -4.66
CA LYS A 240 10.69 -17.59 -4.47
C LYS A 240 10.02 -18.26 -5.67
N ASP A 241 9.42 -17.49 -6.55
CA ASP A 241 8.75 -17.94 -7.78
C ASP A 241 9.57 -17.63 -9.04
N LEU A 242 10.81 -17.16 -8.89
CA LEU A 242 11.74 -16.89 -9.99
C LEU A 242 12.75 -18.04 -10.14
N ASP A 243 13.23 -18.26 -11.37
CA ASP A 243 14.26 -19.23 -11.69
C ASP A 243 15.69 -18.72 -11.38
N CYS A 244 15.83 -17.50 -10.84
CA CYS A 244 17.09 -16.92 -10.40
C CYS A 244 17.23 -17.00 -8.87
N ASN A 245 18.47 -17.10 -8.39
CA ASN A 245 18.79 -17.14 -6.96
C ASN A 245 18.87 -15.72 -6.35
N VAL A 246 17.91 -14.86 -6.65
CA VAL A 246 17.83 -13.49 -6.12
C VAL A 246 16.67 -13.42 -5.14
N ASP A 247 16.94 -13.19 -3.85
CA ASP A 247 15.93 -12.94 -2.85
C ASP A 247 15.73 -11.44 -2.60
N PHE A 248 14.87 -11.10 -1.65
CA PHE A 248 14.56 -9.71 -1.34
C PHE A 248 15.78 -8.92 -0.81
N ALA A 249 16.67 -9.56 -0.05
CA ALA A 249 17.90 -8.93 0.43
C ALA A 249 18.86 -8.62 -0.72
N ASP A 250 19.00 -9.54 -1.68
CA ASP A 250 19.81 -9.31 -2.88
C ASP A 250 19.24 -8.17 -3.71
N LEU A 251 17.91 -8.10 -3.87
CA LEU A 251 17.25 -7.01 -4.60
C LEU A 251 17.53 -5.64 -3.96
N ILE A 252 17.46 -5.53 -2.63
CA ILE A 252 17.83 -4.30 -1.90
C ILE A 252 19.28 -3.92 -2.22
N ALA A 253 20.20 -4.87 -2.14
CA ALA A 253 21.62 -4.64 -2.45
C ALA A 253 21.82 -4.15 -3.89
N MET A 254 21.14 -4.76 -4.88
CA MET A 254 21.20 -4.35 -6.29
C MET A 254 20.69 -2.90 -6.48
N ILE A 255 19.61 -2.51 -5.81
CA ILE A 255 19.08 -1.15 -5.88
C ILE A 255 20.02 -0.16 -5.17
N ASN A 256 20.65 -0.56 -4.06
CA ASN A 256 21.63 0.25 -3.32
C ASN A 256 22.84 0.68 -4.18
N GLU A 257 23.22 -0.14 -5.18
CA GLU A 257 24.33 0.17 -6.10
C GLU A 257 24.00 1.29 -7.10
N ILE A 258 22.74 1.70 -7.24
CA ILE A 258 22.35 2.78 -8.15
C ILE A 258 22.97 4.10 -7.63
N PRO A 259 23.75 4.85 -8.47
CA PRO A 259 24.31 6.13 -8.06
C PRO A 259 23.24 7.16 -7.73
N GLY A 260 23.51 8.00 -6.71
CA GLY A 260 22.63 9.09 -6.29
C GLY A 260 22.26 9.00 -4.83
N GLU A 261 21.71 10.09 -4.31
CA GLU A 261 21.25 10.19 -2.93
C GLU A 261 19.73 9.99 -2.87
N PHE A 262 19.29 8.84 -2.35
CA PHE A 262 17.89 8.47 -2.16
C PHE A 262 17.76 7.42 -1.04
N LEU A 263 16.53 7.17 -0.57
CA LEU A 263 16.21 6.14 0.41
C LEU A 263 15.46 4.99 -0.26
N ILE A 264 15.83 3.77 0.14
CA ILE A 264 15.10 2.54 -0.16
C ILE A 264 14.27 2.19 1.06
N ARG A 265 12.95 2.14 0.91
CA ARG A 265 12.02 1.67 1.94
C ARG A 265 11.25 0.48 1.42
N PHE A 266 10.65 -0.26 2.31
CA PHE A 266 9.70 -1.31 1.95
C PHE A 266 8.61 -1.46 3.01
N MET A 267 7.49 -1.97 2.59
CA MET A 267 6.33 -2.19 3.44
C MET A 267 5.84 -3.64 3.32
N THR A 268 5.09 -4.10 4.30
CA THR A 268 4.36 -5.38 4.25
C THR A 268 5.26 -6.61 4.30
N SER A 269 6.03 -6.71 5.39
CA SER A 269 6.82 -7.89 5.72
C SER A 269 5.99 -8.95 6.46
N HIS A 270 6.45 -10.20 6.43
CA HIS A 270 5.89 -11.26 7.25
C HIS A 270 7.00 -11.88 8.12
N PRO A 271 6.81 -12.03 9.45
CA PRO A 271 7.86 -12.55 10.35
C PRO A 271 8.43 -13.90 9.92
N LYS A 272 7.60 -14.78 9.35
CA LYS A 272 8.05 -16.08 8.83
C LYS A 272 9.21 -15.96 7.82
N ASP A 273 9.22 -14.91 7.03
CA ASP A 273 10.15 -14.67 5.92
C ASP A 273 11.21 -13.59 6.25
N ALA A 274 11.21 -13.05 7.48
CA ALA A 274 12.24 -12.12 7.96
C ALA A 274 13.52 -12.88 8.34
N THR A 275 14.55 -12.78 7.49
CA THR A 275 15.80 -13.54 7.63
C THR A 275 16.93 -12.67 8.19
N GLU A 276 17.94 -13.31 8.79
CA GLU A 276 19.17 -12.64 9.22
C GLU A 276 19.89 -11.95 8.05
N LYS A 277 19.90 -12.58 6.87
CA LYS A 277 20.44 -11.99 5.63
C LYS A 277 19.79 -10.63 5.34
N LEU A 278 18.46 -10.55 5.45
CA LEU A 278 17.73 -9.29 5.25
C LEU A 278 18.17 -8.22 6.24
N PHE A 279 18.27 -8.55 7.55
CA PHE A 279 18.67 -7.58 8.57
C PHE A 279 20.11 -7.09 8.38
N LYS A 280 21.02 -8.00 8.01
CA LYS A 280 22.41 -7.67 7.67
C LYS A 280 22.48 -6.76 6.44
N THR A 281 21.72 -7.07 5.39
CA THR A 281 21.65 -6.24 4.17
C THR A 281 21.11 -4.85 4.49
N MET A 282 20.01 -4.75 5.25
CA MET A 282 19.48 -3.44 5.68
C MET A 282 20.54 -2.60 6.42
N ALA A 283 21.31 -3.23 7.31
CA ALA A 283 22.34 -2.54 8.09
C ALA A 283 23.56 -2.12 7.26
N THR A 284 23.88 -2.81 6.18
CA THR A 284 25.09 -2.54 5.37
C THR A 284 24.80 -1.69 4.13
N CYS A 285 23.56 -1.61 3.67
CA CYS A 285 23.15 -0.79 2.53
C CYS A 285 22.83 0.64 2.99
N GLU A 286 23.71 1.58 2.70
CA GLU A 286 23.62 2.99 3.17
C GLU A 286 22.30 3.69 2.77
N LYS A 287 21.72 3.30 1.63
CA LYS A 287 20.46 3.87 1.15
C LYS A 287 19.24 3.16 1.72
N CYS A 288 19.41 1.98 2.34
CA CYS A 288 18.30 1.27 2.95
C CYS A 288 17.89 1.94 4.26
N ALA A 289 16.65 2.33 4.36
CA ALA A 289 16.11 2.94 5.57
C ALA A 289 16.10 1.93 6.73
N HIS A 290 16.55 2.35 7.91
CA HIS A 290 16.44 1.56 9.14
C HIS A 290 15.00 1.57 9.67
N GLN A 291 14.07 1.19 8.81
CA GLN A 291 12.64 1.08 9.10
C GLN A 291 12.14 -0.31 8.73
N LEU A 292 11.58 -1.03 9.69
CA LEU A 292 11.02 -2.35 9.48
C LEU A 292 9.57 -2.39 9.97
N HIS A 293 8.64 -2.61 9.04
CA HIS A 293 7.27 -2.94 9.39
C HIS A 293 7.13 -4.47 9.46
N LEU A 294 6.99 -5.01 10.67
CA LEU A 294 6.95 -6.46 10.94
C LEU A 294 5.69 -6.84 11.71
N PRO A 295 4.54 -7.04 11.03
CA PRO A 295 3.26 -7.29 11.64
C PRO A 295 3.22 -8.58 12.48
N VAL A 296 3.15 -8.47 13.81
CA VAL A 296 3.02 -9.62 14.71
C VAL A 296 1.60 -10.18 14.76
N GLN A 297 0.61 -9.32 14.66
CA GLN A 297 -0.83 -9.56 14.70
C GLN A 297 -1.39 -9.92 16.07
N ALA A 298 -0.76 -10.83 16.85
CA ALA A 298 -1.11 -11.22 18.21
C ALA A 298 0.14 -11.66 18.99
N GLY A 299 0.08 -11.65 20.32
CA GLY A 299 1.18 -12.05 21.20
C GLY A 299 1.06 -13.46 21.79
N ASN A 300 -0.01 -14.17 21.47
CA ASN A 300 -0.26 -15.52 22.00
C ASN A 300 -0.17 -16.57 20.90
N ASP A 301 0.52 -17.69 21.16
CA ASP A 301 0.83 -18.73 20.17
C ASP A 301 -0.41 -19.42 19.61
N ARG A 302 -1.43 -19.71 20.46
CA ARG A 302 -2.69 -20.32 20.01
C ARG A 302 -3.42 -19.40 19.04
N VAL A 303 -3.45 -18.10 19.33
CA VAL A 303 -4.08 -17.10 18.45
C VAL A 303 -3.30 -16.98 17.14
N LEU A 304 -1.96 -16.95 17.19
CA LEU A 304 -1.10 -16.95 16.01
C LEU A 304 -1.31 -18.20 15.14
N GLU A 305 -1.43 -19.37 15.72
CA GLU A 305 -1.74 -20.62 15.03
C GLU A 305 -3.13 -20.56 14.37
N ALA A 306 -4.15 -20.10 15.09
CA ALA A 306 -5.51 -19.92 14.56
C ALA A 306 -5.55 -18.89 13.42
N MET A 307 -4.68 -17.88 13.45
CA MET A 307 -4.44 -16.92 12.37
C MET A 307 -3.62 -17.50 11.19
N ASN A 308 -3.10 -18.74 11.29
CA ASN A 308 -2.18 -19.38 10.32
C ASN A 308 -0.87 -18.57 10.13
N ARG A 309 -0.28 -18.03 11.21
CA ARG A 309 0.91 -17.18 11.14
C ARG A 309 2.23 -17.96 11.01
N ARG A 310 2.26 -19.24 11.42
CA ARG A 310 3.40 -20.17 11.26
C ARG A 310 4.69 -19.73 11.97
N TYR A 311 4.58 -18.98 13.07
CA TYR A 311 5.65 -18.65 14.01
C TYR A 311 5.05 -18.46 15.40
N THR A 312 5.90 -18.50 16.42
CA THR A 312 5.56 -18.27 17.82
C THR A 312 5.94 -16.86 18.26
N ALA A 313 5.37 -16.37 19.35
CA ALA A 313 5.74 -15.09 19.97
C ALA A 313 7.24 -15.09 20.35
N GLU A 314 7.79 -16.20 20.84
CA GLU A 314 9.21 -16.33 21.17
C GLU A 314 10.10 -16.17 19.92
N LYS A 315 9.76 -16.86 18.82
CA LYS A 315 10.49 -16.73 17.54
C LYS A 315 10.46 -15.28 17.04
N TYR A 316 9.31 -14.63 17.15
CA TYR A 316 9.15 -13.23 16.77
C TYR A 316 10.06 -12.32 17.61
N LEU A 317 10.09 -12.50 18.93
CA LEU A 317 10.96 -11.72 19.83
C LEU A 317 12.45 -11.88 19.46
N ARG A 318 12.89 -13.12 19.19
CA ARG A 318 14.28 -13.37 18.73
C ARG A 318 14.60 -12.64 17.43
N GLN A 319 13.65 -12.56 16.49
CA GLN A 319 13.86 -11.82 15.24
C GLN A 319 13.97 -10.31 15.49
N VAL A 320 13.19 -9.77 16.41
CA VAL A 320 13.29 -8.35 16.81
C VAL A 320 14.63 -8.06 17.45
N GLU A 321 15.07 -8.91 18.38
CA GLU A 321 16.38 -8.79 19.06
C GLU A 321 17.53 -8.85 18.03
N LEU A 322 17.45 -9.78 17.09
CA LEU A 322 18.45 -9.92 16.03
C LEU A 322 18.46 -8.70 15.09
N ALA A 323 17.29 -8.20 14.67
CA ALA A 323 17.23 -7.01 13.84
C ALA A 323 17.82 -5.78 14.52
N ARG A 324 17.55 -5.60 15.81
CA ARG A 324 18.10 -4.50 16.63
C ARG A 324 19.61 -4.66 16.92
N SER A 325 20.13 -5.88 16.95
CA SER A 325 21.58 -6.09 17.09
C SER A 325 22.38 -5.62 15.88
N TYR A 326 21.79 -5.72 14.67
CA TYR A 326 22.37 -5.17 13.45
C TYR A 326 22.11 -3.66 13.29
N MET A 327 20.95 -3.19 13.71
CA MET A 327 20.49 -1.81 13.56
C MET A 327 19.98 -1.27 14.92
N PRO A 328 20.86 -0.72 15.79
CA PRO A 328 20.44 -0.20 17.11
C PRO A 328 19.43 0.96 17.03
N ASP A 329 19.41 1.69 15.93
CA ASP A 329 18.50 2.81 15.61
C ASP A 329 17.26 2.39 14.81
N LEU A 330 17.01 1.07 14.68
CA LEU A 330 15.87 0.54 13.94
C LEU A 330 14.54 1.10 14.44
N VAL A 331 13.79 1.69 13.53
CA VAL A 331 12.38 2.04 13.75
C VAL A 331 11.52 0.83 13.37
N LEU A 332 10.93 0.21 14.39
CA LEU A 332 10.12 -1.01 14.24
C LEU A 332 8.64 -0.70 14.42
N THR A 333 7.84 -1.07 13.43
CA THR A 333 6.38 -0.91 13.47
C THR A 333 5.66 -2.23 13.27
N THR A 334 4.42 -2.34 13.73
CA THR A 334 3.63 -3.57 13.65
C THR A 334 2.15 -3.31 13.43
N ASP A 335 1.44 -4.35 12.96
CA ASP A 335 -0.02 -4.43 12.99
C ASP A 335 -0.45 -5.39 14.09
N ILE A 336 -1.55 -5.10 14.78
CA ILE A 336 -2.17 -5.94 15.80
C ILE A 336 -3.68 -5.99 15.57
N ILE A 337 -4.22 -7.20 15.59
CA ILE A 337 -5.66 -7.47 15.47
C ILE A 337 -6.17 -7.94 16.82
N VAL A 338 -7.08 -7.16 17.40
CA VAL A 338 -7.75 -7.46 18.68
C VAL A 338 -9.10 -8.14 18.44
N GLY A 339 -9.48 -9.06 19.30
CA GLY A 339 -10.77 -9.73 19.22
C GLY A 339 -10.88 -10.68 18.04
N PHE A 340 -9.79 -11.35 17.70
CA PHE A 340 -9.83 -12.47 16.76
C PHE A 340 -10.78 -13.55 17.26
N PRO A 341 -11.53 -14.27 16.40
CA PRO A 341 -12.48 -15.28 16.85
C PRO A 341 -11.88 -16.30 17.83
N GLY A 342 -12.48 -16.40 19.01
CA GLY A 342 -12.04 -17.29 20.08
C GLY A 342 -10.85 -16.79 20.91
N GLU A 343 -10.37 -15.56 20.73
CA GLU A 343 -9.36 -14.94 21.59
C GLU A 343 -9.94 -14.70 23.00
N THR A 344 -9.26 -15.17 24.06
CA THR A 344 -9.62 -14.92 25.45
C THR A 344 -9.00 -13.61 25.98
N ASP A 345 -9.40 -13.20 27.21
CA ASP A 345 -8.81 -12.01 27.84
C ASP A 345 -7.34 -12.27 28.23
N GLU A 346 -7.01 -13.48 28.69
CA GLU A 346 -5.65 -13.87 29.03
C GLU A 346 -4.73 -13.86 27.80
N GLU A 347 -5.21 -14.33 26.66
CA GLU A 347 -4.45 -14.34 25.41
C GLU A 347 -4.25 -12.94 24.84
N PHE A 348 -5.25 -12.06 25.02
CA PHE A 348 -5.09 -10.65 24.72
C PHE A 348 -4.03 -9.98 25.62
N GLU A 349 -4.02 -10.30 26.94
CA GLU A 349 -2.98 -9.81 27.86
C GLU A 349 -1.57 -10.23 27.43
N ASP A 350 -1.38 -11.40 26.86
CA ASP A 350 -0.10 -11.81 26.29
C ASP A 350 0.32 -10.91 25.11
N THR A 351 -0.65 -10.44 24.33
CA THR A 351 -0.40 -9.45 23.26
C THR A 351 0.07 -8.11 23.85
N VAL A 352 -0.57 -7.62 24.93
CA VAL A 352 -0.14 -6.40 25.62
C VAL A 352 1.28 -6.55 26.18
N LYS A 353 1.57 -7.66 26.89
CA LYS A 353 2.92 -7.96 27.43
C LYS A 353 3.99 -7.99 26.34
N LEU A 354 3.67 -8.58 25.17
CA LEU A 354 4.59 -8.59 24.04
C LEU A 354 4.86 -7.16 23.55
N CYS A 355 3.84 -6.31 23.44
CA CYS A 355 4.00 -4.91 23.05
C CYS A 355 4.89 -4.14 24.04
N GLU A 356 4.69 -4.33 25.34
CA GLU A 356 5.52 -3.74 26.40
C GLU A 356 6.98 -4.19 26.30
N LYS A 357 7.22 -5.47 26.00
CA LYS A 357 8.55 -6.04 25.84
C LYS A 357 9.26 -5.51 24.58
N VAL A 358 8.56 -5.48 23.44
CA VAL A 358 9.11 -5.07 22.16
C VAL A 358 9.30 -3.56 22.10
N ARG A 359 8.37 -2.76 22.65
CA ARG A 359 8.38 -1.29 22.58
C ARG A 359 8.48 -0.82 21.13
N TYR A 360 7.42 -1.02 20.39
CA TYR A 360 7.34 -0.58 18.99
C TYR A 360 7.34 0.94 18.87
N ASP A 361 7.90 1.43 17.78
CA ASP A 361 7.90 2.86 17.46
C ASP A 361 6.52 3.36 17.00
N ALA A 362 5.73 2.49 16.38
CA ALA A 362 4.31 2.70 16.13
C ALA A 362 3.58 1.36 16.00
N MET A 363 2.33 1.30 16.44
CA MET A 363 1.46 0.15 16.35
C MET A 363 0.17 0.54 15.62
N PHE A 364 -0.14 -0.17 14.53
CA PHE A 364 -1.42 -0.05 13.85
C PHE A 364 -2.36 -1.11 14.42
N THR A 365 -3.37 -0.65 15.16
CA THR A 365 -4.27 -1.50 15.92
C THR A 365 -5.62 -1.59 15.24
N PHE A 366 -6.19 -2.80 15.18
CA PHE A 366 -7.46 -3.07 14.51
C PHE A 366 -8.32 -4.00 15.36
N ILE A 367 -9.61 -3.74 15.41
CA ILE A 367 -10.57 -4.76 15.86
C ILE A 367 -10.81 -5.71 14.69
N TYR A 368 -10.79 -7.01 14.93
CA TYR A 368 -11.10 -8.01 13.91
C TYR A 368 -12.44 -7.71 13.22
N SER A 369 -12.41 -7.69 11.91
CA SER A 369 -13.59 -7.51 11.06
C SER A 369 -13.72 -8.69 10.10
N LYS A 370 -14.90 -9.32 10.05
CA LYS A 370 -15.19 -10.47 9.19
C LYS A 370 -15.01 -10.10 7.71
N ARG A 371 -14.28 -10.95 6.96
CA ARG A 371 -14.14 -10.82 5.51
C ARG A 371 -14.80 -12.02 4.83
N VAL A 372 -15.82 -11.75 4.04
CA VAL A 372 -16.54 -12.80 3.31
C VAL A 372 -15.56 -13.61 2.47
N GLY A 373 -15.64 -14.93 2.56
CA GLY A 373 -14.75 -15.85 1.83
C GLY A 373 -13.48 -16.27 2.57
N THR A 374 -13.14 -15.62 3.71
CA THR A 374 -11.98 -16.01 4.52
C THR A 374 -12.34 -17.13 5.53
N PRO A 375 -11.37 -17.98 5.93
CA PRO A 375 -11.60 -19.02 6.95
C PRO A 375 -12.06 -18.45 8.29
N ALA A 376 -11.45 -17.36 8.77
CA ALA A 376 -11.80 -16.74 10.05
C ALA A 376 -13.25 -16.21 10.10
N ALA A 377 -13.84 -15.85 8.96
CA ALA A 377 -15.24 -15.43 8.90
C ALA A 377 -16.24 -16.55 9.29
N LYS A 378 -15.80 -17.80 9.25
CA LYS A 378 -16.60 -18.99 9.60
C LYS A 378 -16.33 -19.50 11.02
N MET A 379 -15.32 -18.93 11.72
CA MET A 379 -14.98 -19.33 13.07
C MET A 379 -16.03 -18.84 14.07
N PRO A 380 -16.34 -19.61 15.12
CA PRO A 380 -17.17 -19.14 16.22
C PRO A 380 -16.54 -17.91 16.90
N ASP A 381 -17.34 -16.90 17.12
CA ASP A 381 -16.92 -15.64 17.71
C ASP A 381 -17.89 -15.26 18.82
N ALA A 382 -17.52 -15.60 20.05
CA ALA A 382 -18.35 -15.39 21.24
C ALA A 382 -18.15 -14.01 21.88
N ALA A 383 -17.06 -13.30 21.54
CA ALA A 383 -16.77 -12.00 22.11
C ALA A 383 -17.71 -10.93 21.55
N THR A 384 -18.34 -10.15 22.44
CA THR A 384 -19.19 -9.04 22.04
C THR A 384 -18.37 -7.89 21.49
N ARG A 385 -19.04 -6.96 20.79
CA ARG A 385 -18.38 -5.75 20.27
C ARG A 385 -17.80 -4.90 21.40
N GLU A 386 -18.48 -4.81 22.51
CA GLU A 386 -18.09 -4.06 23.71
C GLU A 386 -16.82 -4.65 24.33
N GLN A 387 -16.75 -5.98 24.48
CA GLN A 387 -15.54 -6.65 24.97
C GLN A 387 -14.34 -6.40 24.06
N LYS A 388 -14.52 -6.49 22.75
CA LYS A 388 -13.46 -6.17 21.79
C LYS A 388 -13.03 -4.71 21.87
N GLN A 389 -13.98 -3.80 22.10
CA GLN A 389 -13.69 -2.37 22.26
C GLN A 389 -12.85 -2.11 23.52
N VAL A 390 -13.17 -2.73 24.64
CA VAL A 390 -12.39 -2.61 25.89
C VAL A 390 -10.95 -3.07 25.69
N ARG A 391 -10.74 -4.23 25.03
CA ARG A 391 -9.39 -4.71 24.68
C ARG A 391 -8.67 -3.73 23.75
N PHE A 392 -9.37 -3.22 22.74
CA PHE A 392 -8.81 -2.26 21.78
C PHE A 392 -8.36 -0.98 22.47
N ASP A 393 -9.19 -0.42 23.36
CA ASP A 393 -8.88 0.83 24.07
C ASP A 393 -7.65 0.68 24.97
N LYS A 394 -7.53 -0.47 25.70
CA LYS A 394 -6.35 -0.81 26.49
C LYS A 394 -5.08 -0.91 25.63
N LEU A 395 -5.16 -1.58 24.47
CA LEU A 395 -4.03 -1.69 23.57
C LEU A 395 -3.64 -0.33 22.99
N LEU A 396 -4.62 0.51 22.66
CA LEU A 396 -4.38 1.85 22.13
C LEU A 396 -3.70 2.76 23.17
N GLU A 397 -4.09 2.68 24.44
CA GLU A 397 -3.42 3.38 25.54
C GLU A 397 -1.94 2.97 25.64
N THR A 398 -1.68 1.65 25.63
CA THR A 398 -0.32 1.10 25.64
C THR A 398 0.50 1.58 24.43
N ALA A 399 -0.09 1.52 23.24
CA ALA A 399 0.56 1.96 22.01
C ALA A 399 0.92 3.45 22.03
N ASN A 400 -0.02 4.30 22.45
CA ASN A 400 0.17 5.74 22.52
C ASN A 400 1.27 6.13 23.54
N ARG A 401 1.27 5.49 24.71
CA ARG A 401 2.28 5.71 25.73
C ARG A 401 3.69 5.34 25.22
N ILE A 402 3.85 4.14 24.65
CA ILE A 402 5.14 3.68 24.14
C ILE A 402 5.61 4.60 22.99
N SER A 403 4.73 4.98 22.07
CA SER A 403 5.09 5.88 20.97
C SER A 403 5.54 7.25 21.47
N ALA A 404 4.87 7.81 22.48
CA ALA A 404 5.25 9.09 23.08
C ALA A 404 6.63 8.99 23.78
N GLU A 405 6.87 7.92 24.55
CA GLU A 405 8.16 7.65 25.20
C GLU A 405 9.29 7.54 24.15
N LYS A 406 9.04 6.81 23.05
CA LYS A 406 9.97 6.68 21.94
C LYS A 406 10.26 8.02 21.25
N HIS A 407 9.25 8.86 21.05
CA HIS A 407 9.46 10.19 20.47
C HIS A 407 10.25 11.10 21.41
N ALA A 408 10.05 11.00 22.73
CA ALA A 408 10.82 11.77 23.71
C ALA A 408 12.33 11.47 23.64
N GLU A 409 12.75 10.26 23.26
CA GLU A 409 14.15 9.88 23.09
C GLU A 409 14.88 10.70 21.99
N TYR A 410 14.14 11.35 21.08
CA TYR A 410 14.71 12.15 19.98
C TYR A 410 14.92 13.63 20.36
N ILE A 411 14.27 14.13 21.41
CA ILE A 411 14.36 15.53 21.80
C ILE A 411 15.82 15.90 22.11
N GLY A 412 16.28 17.00 21.51
CA GLY A 412 17.65 17.49 21.62
C GLY A 412 18.64 16.87 20.62
N LYS A 413 18.26 15.80 19.90
CA LYS A 413 19.13 15.20 18.87
C LYS A 413 18.99 15.93 17.54
N THR A 414 20.08 15.98 16.78
CA THR A 414 20.07 16.40 15.37
C THR A 414 19.85 15.18 14.51
N MET A 415 18.84 15.23 13.64
CA MET A 415 18.43 14.15 12.75
C MET A 415 18.48 14.60 11.30
N ARG A 416 19.11 13.78 10.45
CA ARG A 416 18.98 13.97 9.00
C ARG A 416 17.59 13.56 8.55
N VAL A 417 16.88 14.46 7.85
CA VAL A 417 15.53 14.26 7.37
C VAL A 417 15.41 14.58 5.89
N LEU A 418 14.52 13.89 5.20
CA LEU A 418 14.08 14.23 3.85
C LEU A 418 12.81 15.09 3.95
N VAL A 419 12.86 16.31 3.43
CA VAL A 419 11.67 17.17 3.35
C VAL A 419 10.77 16.64 2.23
N ASP A 420 9.55 16.21 2.57
CA ASP A 420 8.70 15.46 1.66
C ASP A 420 7.41 16.18 1.22
N GLY A 421 7.13 17.36 1.79
CA GLY A 421 5.96 18.14 1.38
C GLY A 421 5.61 19.28 2.32
N VAL A 422 4.42 19.85 2.09
CA VAL A 422 3.82 20.90 2.91
C VAL A 422 2.76 20.33 3.86
N THR A 423 2.55 20.99 5.01
CA THR A 423 1.56 20.53 6.00
C THR A 423 0.23 21.29 5.95
N GLY A 424 0.18 22.43 5.29
CA GLY A 424 -0.94 23.37 5.33
C GLY A 424 -1.07 24.15 6.66
N LYS A 425 -0.10 24.02 7.59
CA LYS A 425 -0.03 24.76 8.86
C LYS A 425 0.95 25.93 8.74
N THR A 426 0.66 27.03 9.41
CA THR A 426 1.51 28.24 9.35
C THR A 426 2.76 28.15 10.21
N GLU A 427 2.69 27.49 11.36
CA GLU A 427 3.81 27.40 12.31
C GLU A 427 4.87 26.37 11.87
N TYR A 428 4.41 25.22 11.35
CA TYR A 428 5.26 24.15 10.83
C TYR A 428 4.78 23.79 9.44
N ASN A 429 5.17 24.60 8.46
CA ASN A 429 4.66 24.52 7.09
C ASN A 429 5.21 23.36 6.26
N LEU A 430 6.30 22.73 6.70
CA LEU A 430 6.91 21.60 6.00
C LEU A 430 6.76 20.29 6.78
N SER A 431 6.56 19.21 6.04
CA SER A 431 6.69 17.84 6.53
C SER A 431 8.00 17.24 6.04
N SER A 432 8.60 16.43 6.89
CA SER A 432 9.82 15.69 6.57
C SER A 432 9.82 14.33 7.26
N ARG A 433 10.76 13.46 6.87
CA ARG A 433 10.92 12.15 7.50
C ARG A 433 12.38 11.83 7.77
N THR A 434 12.62 11.26 8.97
CA THR A 434 13.92 10.68 9.29
C THR A 434 14.22 9.46 8.43
N ASN A 435 15.45 8.95 8.47
CA ASN A 435 15.81 7.67 7.85
C ASN A 435 14.84 6.56 8.31
N GLY A 436 14.55 6.41 9.59
CA GLY A 436 13.59 5.45 10.13
C GLY A 436 12.10 5.77 9.83
N GLY A 437 11.79 6.80 9.02
CA GLY A 437 10.42 7.12 8.57
C GLY A 437 9.57 7.92 9.57
N ARG A 438 10.14 8.41 10.69
CA ARG A 438 9.41 9.25 11.64
C ARG A 438 9.06 10.60 11.02
N LEU A 439 7.82 11.01 11.22
CA LEU A 439 7.35 12.31 10.77
C LEU A 439 7.97 13.43 11.61
N VAL A 440 8.58 14.41 10.94
CA VAL A 440 9.12 15.61 11.56
C VAL A 440 8.51 16.82 10.89
N HIS A 441 7.84 17.64 11.67
CA HIS A 441 7.33 18.94 11.22
C HIS A 441 8.37 20.03 11.49
N LEU A 442 8.58 20.90 10.52
CA LEU A 442 9.53 22.01 10.63
C LEU A 442 9.00 23.25 9.90
N LYS A 443 9.60 24.40 10.25
CA LYS A 443 9.38 25.67 9.55
C LYS A 443 10.52 25.92 8.56
N GLY A 444 10.19 26.25 7.31
CA GLY A 444 11.21 26.51 6.31
C GLY A 444 10.65 26.93 4.95
N ASP A 445 11.54 27.13 4.01
CA ASP A 445 11.22 27.44 2.62
C ASP A 445 10.80 26.17 1.87
N GLU A 446 9.77 26.24 1.04
CA GLU A 446 9.30 25.14 0.19
C GLU A 446 10.36 24.66 -0.82
N ALA A 447 11.36 25.48 -1.15
CA ALA A 447 12.52 25.08 -1.94
C ALA A 447 13.38 23.97 -1.29
N LEU A 448 13.11 23.62 -0.02
CA LEU A 448 13.72 22.48 0.68
C LEU A 448 13.06 21.15 0.34
N ILE A 449 11.86 21.14 -0.26
CA ILE A 449 11.18 19.91 -0.64
C ILE A 449 12.07 19.09 -1.60
N GLY A 450 12.25 17.81 -1.27
CA GLY A 450 13.15 16.90 -2.00
C GLY A 450 14.62 16.96 -1.55
N LYS A 451 14.96 17.76 -0.53
CA LYS A 451 16.32 17.83 0.01
C LYS A 451 16.44 17.08 1.33
N PHE A 452 17.62 16.52 1.54
CA PHE A 452 18.05 16.02 2.84
C PHE A 452 18.70 17.15 3.63
N ILE A 453 18.20 17.37 4.84
CA ILE A 453 18.70 18.44 5.73
C ILE A 453 18.84 17.93 7.15
N ASP A 454 19.67 18.58 7.95
CA ASP A 454 19.81 18.29 9.38
C ASP A 454 18.85 19.18 10.18
N VAL A 455 18.09 18.54 11.08
CA VAL A 455 17.05 19.17 11.90
C VAL A 455 17.29 18.80 13.35
N LYS A 456 17.39 19.81 14.23
CA LYS A 456 17.43 19.63 15.69
C LYS A 456 16.00 19.44 16.19
N ILE A 457 15.74 18.29 16.80
CA ILE A 457 14.42 17.98 17.36
C ILE A 457 14.22 18.74 18.65
N THR A 458 13.19 19.57 18.71
CA THR A 458 12.87 20.45 19.84
C THR A 458 11.75 19.92 20.71
N SER A 459 10.80 19.19 20.12
CA SER A 459 9.70 18.55 20.84
C SER A 459 9.13 17.35 20.08
N GLY A 460 8.21 16.61 20.72
CA GLY A 460 7.52 15.49 20.13
C GLY A 460 6.22 15.18 20.86
N ASN A 461 5.30 14.53 20.15
CA ASN A 461 4.07 13.97 20.71
C ASN A 461 3.91 12.52 20.24
N THR A 462 2.79 11.87 20.49
CA THR A 462 2.51 10.49 20.08
C THR A 462 2.66 10.26 18.55
N TRP A 463 2.43 11.31 17.72
CA TRP A 463 2.28 11.16 16.27
C TRP A 463 3.42 11.74 15.44
N ALA A 464 4.11 12.75 15.95
CA ALA A 464 5.12 13.48 15.21
C ALA A 464 6.18 14.10 16.13
N LEU A 465 7.34 14.34 15.55
CA LEU A 465 8.41 15.18 16.08
C LEU A 465 8.29 16.59 15.49
N TYR A 466 8.86 17.56 16.19
CA TYR A 466 8.97 18.94 15.75
C TYR A 466 10.42 19.37 15.88
N GLY A 467 10.90 20.15 14.92
CA GLY A 467 12.30 20.53 14.92
C GLY A 467 12.57 21.83 14.17
N GLU A 468 13.79 22.30 14.35
CA GLU A 468 14.34 23.50 13.73
C GLU A 468 15.51 23.12 12.83
N ILE A 469 15.62 23.80 11.69
CA ILE A 469 16.75 23.61 10.77
C ILE A 469 18.03 24.05 11.51
N GLY A 470 19.03 23.19 11.54
CA GLY A 470 20.33 23.53 12.08
C GLY A 470 20.98 24.70 11.31
N GLU A 471 21.70 25.55 12.03
CA GLU A 471 22.49 26.64 11.42
C GLU A 471 23.60 26.09 10.51
#